data_96964948bf76c127d449109ebaf5b646
#
_entry.id   96964948bf76c127d449109ebaf5b646
#
_cell.length_a   1.000
_cell.length_b   1.000
_cell.length_c   1.000
_cell.angle_alpha   90.00
_cell.angle_beta   90.00
_cell.angle_gamma   90.00
#
_symmetry.space_group_name_H-M   'P 1'
#
loop_
_entity.id
_entity.type
_entity.pdbx_description
1 polymer ?
#
loop_
_entity_poly.entity_id
_entity_poly.type
_entity_poly.pdbx_seq_one_letter_code
_entity_poly.pdbx_strand_id
1 'polypeptide(L)'
;ISACLVGSEMCIRDRFKGNYELAITFIIIGAVFDFFDGMLARLLKVSGPLGKELDSLADDITFGFAPAAIVFSLFKEVHYPDFLLPIAEYMPYTAFLIAVFSALRLGKFNIDPRQSSSFIGMPTPANALFWGSLVVGGHSFLISDSFNAIYLFILVLIMSLLLIAEIPMFLSLIHISEPTRQAEIS
;
A
#
# COMPACT_ATOMS: atom_id res chain seq x y z
N ILE A 1 5.04 13.76 -8.84
CA ILE A 1 6.15 12.88 -8.39
C ILE A 1 6.96 13.55 -7.27
N SER A 2 7.49 14.77 -7.47
CA SER A 2 8.31 15.43 -6.43
C SER A 2 7.55 15.70 -5.13
N ALA A 3 6.29 16.14 -5.20
CA ALA A 3 5.48 16.40 -4.01
C ALA A 3 5.14 15.11 -3.24
N CYS A 4 4.88 14.01 -3.94
CA CYS A 4 4.62 12.70 -3.37
C CYS A 4 5.86 12.17 -2.62
N LEU A 5 7.05 12.26 -3.22
CA LEU A 5 8.30 11.83 -2.60
C LEU A 5 8.64 12.64 -1.34
N VAL A 6 8.46 13.97 -1.36
CA VAL A 6 8.68 14.82 -0.18
C VAL A 6 7.71 14.46 0.94
N GLY A 7 6.45 14.19 0.62
CA GLY A 7 5.46 13.71 1.60
C GLY A 7 5.87 12.38 2.22
N SER A 8 6.40 11.43 1.42
CA SER A 8 6.86 10.13 1.90
C SER A 8 8.07 10.25 2.83
N GLU A 9 9.05 11.09 2.50
CA GLU A 9 10.22 11.33 3.37
C GLU A 9 9.80 11.93 4.72
N MET A 10 8.87 12.88 4.73
CA MET A 10 8.34 13.46 5.96
C MET A 10 7.58 12.41 6.79
N CYS A 11 6.74 11.59 6.16
CA CYS A 11 6.04 10.48 6.80
C CYS A 11 7.01 9.51 7.50
N ILE A 12 8.05 9.07 6.81
CA ILE A 12 9.05 8.15 7.35
C ILE A 12 9.80 8.80 8.52
N ARG A 13 10.21 10.06 8.39
CA ARG A 13 10.92 10.80 9.45
C ARG A 13 10.06 11.01 10.70
N ASP A 14 8.79 11.36 10.54
CA ASP A 14 7.87 11.60 11.65
C ASP A 14 7.50 10.29 12.35
N ARG A 15 7.48 9.17 11.62
CA ARG A 15 7.31 7.85 12.19
C ARG A 15 8.42 7.50 13.19
N PHE A 16 9.67 7.74 12.85
CA PHE A 16 10.81 7.53 13.76
C PHE A 16 10.76 8.43 15.01
N LYS A 17 9.94 9.49 15.01
CA LYS A 17 9.68 10.36 16.16
C LYS A 17 8.45 9.96 17.00
N GLY A 18 7.74 8.90 16.64
CA GLY A 18 6.59 8.40 17.39
C GLY A 18 5.23 9.02 17.00
N ASN A 19 5.15 9.86 15.97
CA ASN A 19 3.91 10.53 15.55
C ASN A 19 3.19 9.76 14.43
N TYR A 20 2.43 8.73 14.78
CA TYR A 20 1.65 7.92 13.82
C TYR A 20 0.62 8.74 13.04
N GLU A 21 -0.08 9.66 13.70
CA GLU A 21 -1.12 10.49 13.08
C GLU A 21 -0.56 11.37 11.96
N LEU A 22 0.61 11.99 12.20
CA LEU A 22 1.29 12.79 11.17
C LEU A 22 1.77 11.92 10.01
N ALA A 23 2.33 10.73 10.29
CA ALA A 23 2.79 9.82 9.26
C ALA A 23 1.66 9.40 8.30
N ILE A 24 0.48 9.10 8.86
CA ILE A 24 -0.69 8.72 8.05
C ILE A 24 -1.26 9.91 7.30
N THR A 25 -1.28 11.08 7.91
CA THR A 25 -1.71 12.32 7.24
C THR A 25 -0.85 12.57 6.00
N PHE A 26 0.47 12.36 6.06
CA PHE A 26 1.34 12.48 4.90
C PHE A 26 1.11 11.40 3.83
N ILE A 27 0.78 10.16 4.22
CA ILE A 27 0.39 9.11 3.26
C ILE A 27 -0.90 9.53 2.51
N ILE A 28 -1.89 10.06 3.22
CA ILE A 28 -3.14 10.54 2.61
C ILE A 28 -2.89 11.72 1.67
N ILE A 29 -2.07 12.68 2.10
CA ILE A 29 -1.68 13.82 1.26
C ILE A 29 -0.93 13.32 0.02
N GLY A 30 0.00 12.36 0.18
CA GLY A 30 0.71 11.72 -0.93
C GLY A 30 -0.25 11.08 -1.93
N ALA A 31 -1.27 10.34 -1.44
CA ALA A 31 -2.29 9.73 -2.29
C ALA A 31 -3.12 10.76 -3.08
N VAL A 32 -3.43 11.89 -2.47
CA VAL A 32 -4.14 12.99 -3.13
C VAL A 32 -3.28 13.60 -4.24
N PHE A 33 -2.00 13.87 -3.97
CA PHE A 33 -1.10 14.42 -4.98
C PHE A 33 -0.83 13.45 -6.14
N ASP A 34 -0.69 12.16 -5.86
CA ASP A 34 -0.57 11.12 -6.86
C ASP A 34 -1.80 11.04 -7.78
N PHE A 35 -2.99 11.14 -7.21
CA PHE A 35 -4.22 11.20 -8.01
C PHE A 35 -4.24 12.43 -8.93
N PHE A 36 -3.81 13.60 -8.43
CA PHE A 36 -3.80 14.84 -9.21
C PHE A 36 -2.73 14.82 -10.32
N ASP A 37 -1.54 14.33 -10.07
CA ASP A 37 -0.47 14.30 -11.07
C ASP A 37 -0.77 13.26 -12.18
N GLY A 38 -1.36 12.10 -11.85
CA GLY A 38 -1.89 11.15 -12.80
C GLY A 38 -3.02 11.71 -13.67
N MET A 39 -3.93 12.48 -13.07
CA MET A 39 -5.00 13.18 -13.81
C MET A 39 -4.41 14.24 -14.74
N LEU A 40 -3.45 15.03 -14.27
CA LEU A 40 -2.81 16.10 -15.05
C LEU A 40 -2.00 15.56 -16.22
N ALA A 41 -1.27 14.47 -16.03
CA ALA A 41 -0.50 13.79 -17.08
C ALA A 41 -1.42 13.30 -18.21
N ARG A 42 -2.60 12.76 -17.88
CA ARG A 42 -3.62 12.35 -18.87
C ARG A 42 -4.22 13.53 -19.61
N LEU A 43 -4.55 14.63 -18.93
CA LEU A 43 -5.09 15.86 -19.53
C LEU A 43 -4.08 16.50 -20.49
N LEU A 44 -2.81 16.55 -20.13
CA LEU A 44 -1.74 17.15 -20.93
C LEU A 44 -1.23 16.20 -22.03
N LYS A 45 -1.69 14.93 -22.06
CA LYS A 45 -1.21 13.87 -22.97
C LYS A 45 0.32 13.71 -22.99
N VAL A 46 0.96 14.00 -21.86
CA VAL A 46 2.41 13.87 -21.66
C VAL A 46 2.66 12.55 -20.92
N SER A 47 2.68 11.45 -21.64
CA SER A 47 3.04 10.14 -21.10
C SER A 47 4.25 9.58 -21.82
N GLY A 48 5.37 9.45 -21.10
CA GLY A 48 6.57 8.77 -21.58
C GLY A 48 6.82 7.48 -20.79
N PRO A 49 7.54 6.48 -21.38
CA PRO A 49 7.84 5.23 -20.67
C PRO A 49 8.58 5.49 -19.34
N LEU A 50 9.55 6.40 -19.33
CA LEU A 50 10.29 6.78 -18.14
C LEU A 50 9.39 7.41 -17.06
N GLY A 51 8.41 8.23 -17.46
CA GLY A 51 7.46 8.84 -16.54
C GLY A 51 6.64 7.79 -15.79
N LYS A 52 6.20 6.73 -16.48
CA LYS A 52 5.44 5.63 -15.91
C LYS A 52 6.26 4.82 -14.89
N GLU A 53 7.53 4.55 -15.18
CA GLU A 53 8.40 3.82 -14.26
C GLU A 53 8.74 4.64 -13.01
N LEU A 54 8.98 5.95 -13.16
CA LEU A 54 9.21 6.85 -12.03
C LEU A 54 7.97 7.01 -11.15
N ASP A 55 6.79 7.01 -11.74
CA ASP A 55 5.51 7.03 -11.04
C ASP A 55 5.32 5.77 -10.18
N SER A 56 5.58 4.60 -10.78
CA SER A 56 5.53 3.32 -10.04
C SER A 56 6.54 3.27 -8.89
N LEU A 57 7.73 3.84 -9.05
CA LEU A 57 8.72 3.93 -7.97
C LEU A 57 8.26 4.87 -6.85
N ALA A 58 7.68 6.02 -7.20
CA ALA A 58 7.13 6.95 -6.23
C ALA A 58 5.96 6.34 -5.44
N ASP A 59 5.10 5.58 -6.13
CA ASP A 59 4.00 4.81 -5.54
C ASP A 59 4.50 3.78 -4.54
N ASP A 60 5.54 3.03 -4.89
CA ASP A 60 6.10 2.03 -3.99
C ASP A 60 6.71 2.64 -2.73
N ILE A 61 7.36 3.80 -2.85
CA ILE A 61 7.87 4.53 -1.68
C ILE A 61 6.72 5.01 -0.79
N THR A 62 5.66 5.56 -1.37
CA THR A 62 4.55 6.15 -0.63
C THR A 62 3.61 5.10 -0.05
N PHE A 63 3.28 4.05 -0.83
CA PHE A 63 2.24 3.07 -0.47
C PHE A 63 2.81 1.69 -0.12
N GLY A 64 4.09 1.44 -0.37
CA GLY A 64 4.81 0.23 0.03
C GLY A 64 5.73 0.48 1.21
N PHE A 65 6.74 1.34 1.05
CA PHE A 65 7.79 1.54 2.04
C PHE A 65 7.31 2.34 3.28
N ALA A 66 6.51 3.40 3.10
CA ALA A 66 6.02 4.19 4.23
C ALA A 66 5.15 3.37 5.21
N PRO A 67 4.13 2.59 4.78
CA PRO A 67 3.40 1.71 5.69
C PRO A 67 4.28 0.60 6.27
N ALA A 68 5.25 0.06 5.52
CA ALA A 68 6.22 -0.90 6.06
C ALA A 68 7.02 -0.31 7.22
N ALA A 69 7.47 0.95 7.12
CA ALA A 69 8.16 1.65 8.20
C ALA A 69 7.27 1.89 9.43
N ILE A 70 5.97 2.15 9.22
CA ILE A 70 4.97 2.24 10.32
C ILE A 70 4.86 0.90 11.04
N VAL A 71 4.68 -0.19 10.30
CA VAL A 71 4.55 -1.55 10.87
C VAL A 71 5.86 -2.00 11.53
N PHE A 72 7.01 -1.67 10.94
CA PHE A 72 8.33 -1.93 11.56
C PHE A 72 8.45 -1.31 12.95
N SER A 73 7.98 -0.08 13.11
CA SER A 73 8.01 0.58 14.42
C SER A 73 6.98 0.00 15.38
N LEU A 74 5.80 -0.40 14.86
CA LEU A 74 4.78 -1.07 15.66
C LEU A 74 5.31 -2.39 16.24
N PHE A 75 6.10 -3.17 15.49
CA PHE A 75 6.75 -4.38 15.99
C PHE A 75 7.65 -4.12 17.20
N LYS A 76 8.21 -2.92 17.36
CA LYS A 76 9.04 -2.56 18.52
C LYS A 76 8.23 -2.22 19.77
N GLU A 77 6.94 -1.97 19.61
CA GLU A 77 6.03 -1.59 20.69
C GLU A 77 5.14 -2.74 21.16
N VAL A 78 4.92 -3.75 20.30
CA VAL A 78 4.05 -4.91 20.56
C VAL A 78 4.70 -5.89 21.53
N HIS A 79 3.87 -6.57 22.33
CA HIS A 79 4.32 -7.59 23.29
C HIS A 79 4.88 -8.84 22.58
N TYR A 80 6.05 -9.31 23.07
CA TYR A 80 6.69 -10.54 22.60
C TYR A 80 6.55 -11.64 23.63
N PRO A 81 6.00 -12.83 23.27
CA PRO A 81 6.03 -14.02 24.12
C PRO A 81 7.47 -14.47 24.40
N ASP A 82 7.73 -15.07 25.56
CA ASP A 82 9.07 -15.46 26.04
C ASP A 82 9.83 -16.35 25.04
N PHE A 83 9.14 -17.24 24.33
CA PHE A 83 9.77 -18.14 23.36
C PHE A 83 10.23 -17.42 22.07
N LEU A 84 9.74 -16.20 21.79
CA LEU A 84 10.11 -15.36 20.63
C LEU A 84 11.23 -14.37 20.95
N LEU A 85 11.60 -14.19 22.23
CA LEU A 85 12.65 -13.26 22.64
C LEU A 85 13.98 -13.44 21.88
N PRO A 86 14.45 -14.69 21.54
CA PRO A 86 15.69 -14.84 20.80
C PRO A 86 15.66 -14.28 19.39
N ILE A 87 14.49 -14.15 18.77
CA ILE A 87 14.31 -13.65 17.40
C ILE A 87 13.58 -12.29 17.37
N ALA A 88 13.23 -11.74 18.52
CA ALA A 88 12.49 -10.47 18.64
C ALA A 88 13.19 -9.30 17.92
N GLU A 89 14.52 -9.30 17.90
CA GLU A 89 15.32 -8.28 17.21
C GLU A 89 15.14 -8.31 15.69
N TYR A 90 14.89 -9.50 15.11
CA TYR A 90 14.73 -9.68 13.66
C TYR A 90 13.29 -9.56 13.18
N MET A 91 12.30 -9.77 14.06
CA MET A 91 10.87 -9.74 13.70
C MET A 91 10.42 -8.42 13.05
N PRO A 92 10.86 -7.24 13.49
CA PRO A 92 10.46 -5.99 12.85
C PRO A 92 10.80 -5.91 11.36
N TYR A 93 11.90 -6.54 10.92
CA TYR A 93 12.31 -6.52 9.52
C TYR A 93 11.32 -7.23 8.60
N THR A 94 10.48 -8.11 9.13
CA THR A 94 9.42 -8.76 8.35
C THR A 94 8.37 -7.77 7.83
N ALA A 95 8.24 -6.59 8.44
CA ALA A 95 7.39 -5.51 7.95
C ALA A 95 7.75 -5.08 6.52
N PHE A 96 9.04 -5.16 6.14
CA PHE A 96 9.47 -4.80 4.78
C PHE A 96 8.98 -5.77 3.70
N LEU A 97 8.40 -6.92 4.05
CA LEU A 97 7.67 -7.74 3.10
C LEU A 97 6.54 -6.95 2.44
N ILE A 98 5.91 -6.02 3.15
CA ILE A 98 4.87 -5.15 2.58
C ILE A 98 5.44 -4.35 1.39
N ALA A 99 6.62 -3.74 1.54
CA ALA A 99 7.27 -2.98 0.47
C ALA A 99 7.70 -3.89 -0.69
N VAL A 100 8.30 -5.04 -0.41
CA VAL A 100 8.74 -5.99 -1.44
C VAL A 100 7.55 -6.49 -2.27
N PHE A 101 6.46 -6.87 -1.61
CA PHE A 101 5.27 -7.35 -2.29
C PHE A 101 4.51 -6.24 -3.01
N SER A 102 4.57 -4.99 -2.53
CA SER A 102 4.08 -3.80 -3.23
C SER A 102 4.87 -3.57 -4.53
N ALA A 103 6.21 -3.57 -4.46
CA ALA A 103 7.08 -3.45 -5.63
C ALA A 103 6.81 -4.55 -6.67
N LEU A 104 6.70 -5.82 -6.23
CA LEU A 104 6.36 -6.94 -7.11
C LEU A 104 5.01 -6.77 -7.78
N ARG A 105 4.01 -6.27 -7.06
CA ARG A 105 2.69 -5.97 -7.60
C ARG A 105 2.75 -4.91 -8.68
N LEU A 106 3.43 -3.78 -8.42
CA LEU A 106 3.59 -2.69 -9.38
C LEU A 106 4.36 -3.15 -10.62
N GLY A 107 5.43 -3.93 -10.45
CA GLY A 107 6.17 -4.54 -11.54
C GLY A 107 5.30 -5.48 -12.39
N LYS A 108 4.51 -6.35 -11.75
CA LYS A 108 3.56 -7.23 -12.44
C LYS A 108 2.49 -6.42 -13.19
N PHE A 109 1.99 -5.35 -12.59
CA PHE A 109 1.02 -4.45 -13.21
C PHE A 109 1.57 -3.78 -14.48
N ASN A 110 2.83 -3.38 -14.49
CA ASN A 110 3.46 -2.73 -15.64
C ASN A 110 3.70 -3.67 -16.83
N ILE A 111 3.84 -4.98 -16.57
CA ILE A 111 4.17 -5.99 -17.61
C ILE A 111 2.92 -6.70 -18.14
N ASP A 112 1.85 -6.84 -17.35
CA ASP A 112 0.68 -7.63 -17.73
C ASP A 112 -0.35 -6.84 -18.56
N PRO A 113 -0.52 -7.14 -19.87
CA PRO A 113 -1.47 -6.45 -20.74
C PRO A 113 -2.94 -6.69 -20.36
N ARG A 114 -3.24 -7.74 -19.56
CA ARG A 114 -4.61 -8.07 -19.13
C ARG A 114 -5.16 -7.08 -18.12
N GLN A 115 -4.32 -6.31 -17.45
CA GLN A 115 -4.72 -5.35 -16.43
C GLN A 115 -5.30 -4.05 -16.97
N SER A 116 -5.34 -3.89 -18.31
CA SER A 116 -6.05 -2.76 -18.95
C SER A 116 -7.57 -2.88 -18.86
N SER A 117 -8.11 -4.09 -18.62
CA SER A 117 -9.56 -4.37 -18.63
C SER A 117 -10.14 -4.79 -17.27
N SER A 118 -9.31 -5.21 -16.31
CA SER A 118 -9.78 -5.59 -14.97
C SER A 118 -8.69 -5.40 -13.91
N PHE A 119 -9.06 -4.79 -12.77
CA PHE A 119 -8.16 -4.71 -11.62
C PHE A 119 -8.07 -6.07 -10.92
N ILE A 120 -6.87 -6.64 -10.91
CA ILE A 120 -6.56 -7.92 -10.26
C ILE A 120 -5.70 -7.62 -9.03
N GLY A 121 -6.11 -8.09 -7.85
CA GLY A 121 -5.41 -7.92 -6.58
C GLY A 121 -5.72 -6.61 -5.84
N MET A 122 -5.27 -6.52 -4.59
CA MET A 122 -5.49 -5.36 -3.73
C MET A 122 -4.67 -4.15 -4.20
N PRO A 123 -5.25 -2.95 -4.38
CA PRO A 123 -4.49 -1.75 -4.74
C PRO A 123 -3.52 -1.34 -3.63
N THR A 124 -2.31 -0.90 -4.01
CA THR A 124 -1.27 -0.48 -3.05
C THR A 124 -1.70 0.66 -2.14
N PRO A 125 -2.44 1.70 -2.61
CA PRO A 125 -2.96 2.74 -1.74
C PRO A 125 -3.97 2.21 -0.69
N ALA A 126 -4.80 1.23 -1.05
CA ALA A 126 -5.73 0.63 -0.10
C ALA A 126 -5.01 -0.14 1.02
N ASN A 127 -3.93 -0.84 0.69
CA ASN A 127 -3.08 -1.50 1.68
C ASN A 127 -2.42 -0.48 2.62
N ALA A 128 -1.90 0.63 2.09
CA ALA A 128 -1.31 1.70 2.90
C ALA A 128 -2.33 2.34 3.86
N LEU A 129 -3.54 2.62 3.38
CA LEU A 129 -4.63 3.15 4.19
C LEU A 129 -5.10 2.14 5.25
N PHE A 130 -5.13 0.85 4.93
CA PHE A 130 -5.43 -0.20 5.91
C PHE A 130 -4.44 -0.17 7.08
N TRP A 131 -3.14 -0.19 6.81
CA TRP A 131 -2.12 -0.13 7.85
C TRP A 131 -2.18 1.17 8.65
N GLY A 132 -2.41 2.29 7.96
CA GLY A 132 -2.61 3.58 8.58
C GLY A 132 -3.79 3.61 9.54
N SER A 133 -4.96 3.18 9.08
CA SER A 133 -6.17 3.16 9.91
C SER A 133 -6.06 2.17 11.08
N LEU A 134 -5.42 1.01 10.86
CA LEU A 134 -5.18 0.03 11.90
C LEU A 134 -4.32 0.60 13.04
N VAL A 135 -3.25 1.31 12.68
CA VAL A 135 -2.34 1.87 13.68
C VAL A 135 -2.97 3.05 14.42
N VAL A 136 -3.68 3.96 13.75
CA VAL A 136 -4.34 5.09 14.46
C VAL A 136 -5.54 4.63 15.27
N GLY A 137 -6.41 3.82 14.65
CA GLY A 137 -7.65 3.39 15.30
C GLY A 137 -7.47 2.29 16.34
N GLY A 138 -6.46 1.43 16.16
CA GLY A 138 -6.24 0.23 16.97
C GLY A 138 -5.00 0.26 17.86
N HIS A 139 -4.26 1.38 17.94
CA HIS A 139 -2.96 1.44 18.65
C HIS A 139 -3.03 0.86 20.08
N SER A 140 -4.00 1.30 20.87
CA SER A 140 -4.16 0.83 22.26
C SER A 140 -4.43 -0.68 22.35
N PHE A 141 -5.11 -1.25 21.36
CA PHE A 141 -5.37 -2.69 21.27
C PHE A 141 -4.11 -3.45 20.83
N LEU A 142 -3.38 -2.91 19.86
CA LEU A 142 -2.19 -3.54 19.29
C LEU A 142 -1.02 -3.64 20.28
N ILE A 143 -0.92 -2.71 21.24
CA ILE A 143 0.10 -2.73 22.31
C ILE A 143 -0.38 -3.39 23.61
N SER A 144 -1.63 -3.89 23.66
CA SER A 144 -2.15 -4.59 24.82
C SER A 144 -1.54 -5.99 24.96
N ASP A 145 -1.51 -6.53 26.19
CA ASP A 145 -1.01 -7.88 26.48
C ASP A 145 -1.79 -9.00 25.76
N SER A 146 -2.99 -8.68 25.27
CA SER A 146 -3.84 -9.61 24.52
C SER A 146 -3.38 -9.77 23.07
N PHE A 147 -2.58 -8.85 22.53
CA PHE A 147 -2.12 -8.86 21.15
C PHE A 147 -0.59 -9.11 21.08
N ASN A 148 -0.20 -10.19 20.43
CA ASN A 148 1.20 -10.62 20.35
C ASN A 148 1.82 -10.32 18.98
N ALA A 149 3.13 -10.19 18.94
CA ALA A 149 3.92 -10.03 17.71
C ALA A 149 3.60 -11.08 16.63
N ILE A 150 3.17 -12.29 17.02
CA ILE A 150 2.78 -13.36 16.09
C ILE A 150 1.55 -12.96 15.26
N TYR A 151 0.52 -12.36 15.90
CA TYR A 151 -0.68 -11.92 15.19
C TYR A 151 -0.35 -10.83 14.17
N LEU A 152 0.54 -9.90 14.57
CA LEU A 152 1.02 -8.86 13.67
C LEU A 152 1.79 -9.46 12.48
N PHE A 153 2.67 -10.43 12.73
CA PHE A 153 3.40 -11.13 11.67
C PHE A 153 2.47 -11.87 10.70
N ILE A 154 1.48 -12.60 11.21
CA ILE A 154 0.49 -13.29 10.38
C ILE A 154 -0.30 -12.28 9.54
N LEU A 155 -0.67 -11.14 10.13
CA LEU A 155 -1.39 -10.09 9.42
C LEU A 155 -0.53 -9.48 8.31
N VAL A 156 0.77 -9.24 8.56
CA VAL A 156 1.73 -8.78 7.53
C VAL A 156 1.80 -9.78 6.38
N LEU A 157 1.89 -11.08 6.67
CA LEU A 157 1.94 -12.12 5.64
C LEU A 157 0.64 -12.16 4.80
N ILE A 158 -0.51 -12.12 5.46
CA ILE A 158 -1.82 -12.15 4.77
C ILE A 158 -1.95 -10.93 3.86
N MET A 159 -1.67 -9.72 4.36
CA MET A 159 -1.80 -8.49 3.59
C MET A 159 -0.78 -8.43 2.44
N SER A 160 0.45 -8.91 2.65
CA SER A 160 1.46 -9.01 1.60
C SER A 160 1.06 -10.00 0.50
N LEU A 161 0.51 -11.15 0.85
CA LEU A 161 0.00 -12.12 -0.12
C LEU A 161 -1.21 -11.61 -0.89
N LEU A 162 -2.11 -10.85 -0.23
CA LEU A 162 -3.27 -10.23 -0.88
C LEU A 162 -2.88 -9.20 -1.95
N LEU A 163 -1.72 -8.55 -1.83
CA LEU A 163 -1.20 -7.65 -2.86
C LEU A 163 -0.91 -8.38 -4.18
N ILE A 164 -0.44 -9.62 -4.11
CA ILE A 164 -0.09 -10.43 -5.31
C ILE A 164 -1.20 -11.40 -5.72
N ALA A 165 -2.15 -11.68 -4.81
CA ALA A 165 -3.24 -12.60 -5.07
C ALA A 165 -4.05 -12.18 -6.30
N GLU A 166 -4.24 -13.08 -7.24
CA GLU A 166 -5.06 -12.88 -8.45
C GLU A 166 -6.55 -13.01 -8.13
N ILE A 167 -7.00 -12.28 -7.10
CA ILE A 167 -8.42 -12.23 -6.74
C ILE A 167 -9.06 -11.17 -7.63
N PRO A 168 -10.01 -11.53 -8.51
CA PRO A 168 -10.76 -10.55 -9.27
C PRO A 168 -11.56 -9.70 -8.28
N MET A 169 -11.09 -8.50 -8.00
CA MET A 169 -11.85 -7.54 -7.22
C MET A 169 -13.03 -7.10 -8.07
N PHE A 170 -14.22 -7.51 -7.66
CA PHE A 170 -15.48 -7.20 -8.28
C PHE A 170 -15.72 -5.68 -8.34
N LEU A 171 -15.25 -5.03 -9.39
CA LEU A 171 -15.82 -3.77 -9.85
C LEU A 171 -17.03 -4.06 -10.77
N SER A 172 -17.83 -5.06 -10.40
CA SER A 172 -19.03 -5.47 -11.11
C SER A 172 -20.20 -4.48 -11.00
N LEU A 173 -19.99 -3.32 -10.36
CA LEU A 173 -21.05 -2.31 -10.24
C LEU A 173 -21.14 -1.35 -11.43
N ILE A 174 -20.19 -1.36 -12.37
CA ILE A 174 -20.20 -0.46 -13.53
C ILE A 174 -20.65 -1.18 -14.80
N HIS A 175 -20.72 -2.51 -14.82
CA HIS A 175 -21.10 -3.28 -16.01
C HIS A 175 -22.61 -3.54 -16.16
N ILE A 176 -23.47 -2.93 -15.35
CA ILE A 176 -24.93 -3.10 -15.44
C ILE A 176 -25.59 -2.08 -16.40
N SER A 177 -24.87 -1.15 -17.01
CA SER A 177 -25.48 -0.12 -17.85
C SER A 177 -24.91 0.04 -19.27
N GLU A 178 -24.39 -0.99 -19.91
CA GLU A 178 -24.29 -1.02 -21.35
C GLU A 178 -25.20 -2.11 -21.95
N PRO A 179 -26.48 -1.79 -22.20
CA PRO A 179 -27.28 -2.65 -23.06
C PRO A 179 -26.81 -2.44 -24.51
N THR A 180 -26.19 -3.51 -25.07
CA THR A 180 -26.28 -3.86 -26.51
C THR A 180 -26.28 -2.71 -27.50
N ARG A 181 -25.11 -2.28 -27.91
CA ARG A 181 -24.92 -1.64 -29.23
C ARG A 181 -24.23 -2.60 -30.21
N GLN A 182 -24.75 -3.82 -30.31
CA GLN A 182 -24.29 -4.82 -31.26
C GLN A 182 -25.46 -5.45 -32.03
N ALA A 183 -26.35 -4.61 -32.54
CA ALA A 183 -27.37 -5.08 -33.47
C ALA A 183 -27.79 -3.94 -34.41
N GLU A 184 -26.88 -3.46 -35.25
CA GLU A 184 -27.22 -2.71 -36.45
C GLU A 184 -25.99 -2.55 -37.34
N ILE A 185 -25.53 -3.65 -37.93
CA ILE A 185 -24.89 -3.68 -39.27
C ILE A 185 -25.23 -5.04 -39.89
N SER A 186 -26.36 -5.13 -40.54
CA SER A 186 -26.61 -6.06 -41.63
C SER A 186 -27.27 -5.29 -42.76
#